data_56476be2ed66a6b850361c119b7e3adb
#
_entry.id   56476be2ed66a6b850361c119b7e3adb
#
_cell.length_a   1.000
_cell.length_b   1.000
_cell.length_c   1.000
_cell.angle_alpha   90.00
_cell.angle_beta   90.00
_cell.angle_gamma   90.00
#
_symmetry.space_group_name_H-M   'P 1'
#
loop_
_entity.id
_entity.type
_entity.pdbx_description
1 polymer ?
#
loop_
_entity_poly.entity_id
_entity_poly.type
_entity_poly.pdbx_seq_one_letter_code
_entity_poly.pdbx_strand_id
1 'polypeptide(L)' 'MKFNNAYSQMFPGYPDAVSLQQAAEMLGLNRHTVGELIRSRRLFALKIGRTYRIPKLSVIEFLLTGQSTFPAGNPPL' A
#
# COMPACT_ATOMS: atom_id res chain seq x y z
N MET A 1 18.75 7.16 4.80
CA MET A 1 17.58 7.80 4.21
C MET A 1 16.55 8.11 5.26
N LYS A 2 15.98 9.29 5.21
CA LYS A 2 15.11 9.74 6.29
C LYS A 2 13.83 8.94 6.41
N PHE A 3 13.31 8.47 5.30
CA PHE A 3 12.08 7.71 5.35
C PHE A 3 12.25 6.34 5.98
N ASN A 4 13.49 5.86 6.07
CA ASN A 4 13.71 4.53 6.63
C ASN A 4 13.18 4.42 8.05
N ASN A 5 13.39 5.46 8.85
CA ASN A 5 12.94 5.39 10.23
C ASN A 5 11.43 5.33 10.34
N ALA A 6 10.75 6.16 9.54
CA ALA A 6 9.30 6.15 9.58
C ALA A 6 8.77 4.80 9.13
N TYR A 7 9.29 4.29 8.03
CA TYR A 7 8.80 3.03 7.51
C TYR A 7 9.09 1.87 8.44
N SER A 8 10.24 1.87 9.06
CA SER A 8 10.58 0.77 9.94
C SER A 8 9.81 0.82 11.24
N GLN A 9 9.32 2.00 11.63
CA GLN A 9 8.58 2.13 12.87
C GLN A 9 7.08 1.98 12.67
N MET A 10 6.58 2.18 11.47
CA MET A 10 5.17 2.01 11.19
C MET A 10 4.89 0.56 10.83
N PHE A 11 3.91 0.00 11.50
CA PHE A 11 3.44 -1.35 11.21
C PHE A 11 4.56 -2.40 11.28
N PRO A 12 5.32 -2.43 12.37
CA PRO A 12 6.45 -3.36 12.43
C PRO A 12 6.04 -4.82 12.38
N GLY A 13 4.79 -5.12 12.69
CA GLY A 13 4.32 -6.50 12.65
C GLY A 13 3.91 -6.99 11.28
N TYR A 14 3.98 -6.14 10.27
CA TYR A 14 3.56 -6.50 8.92
C TYR A 14 4.77 -6.72 8.02
N PRO A 15 4.68 -7.68 7.07
CA PRO A 15 5.80 -7.91 6.15
C PRO A 15 5.93 -6.77 5.14
N ASP A 16 7.02 -6.79 4.39
CA ASP A 16 7.27 -5.76 3.39
C ASP A 16 6.22 -5.74 2.28
N ALA A 17 5.63 -6.87 1.97
CA ALA A 17 4.53 -6.96 1.03
C ALA A 17 3.35 -7.56 1.76
N VAL A 18 2.23 -6.86 1.73
CA VAL A 18 1.05 -7.28 2.48
C VAL A 18 -0.04 -7.72 1.53
N SER A 19 -0.97 -8.51 2.07
CA SER A 19 -2.14 -8.94 1.33
C SER A 19 -3.19 -7.84 1.33
N LEU A 20 -4.23 -8.04 0.52
CA LEU A 20 -5.35 -7.12 0.53
C LEU A 20 -5.97 -7.00 1.91
N GLN A 21 -6.13 -8.14 2.59
CA GLN A 21 -6.69 -8.13 3.94
C GLN A 21 -5.81 -7.36 4.92
N GLN A 22 -4.50 -7.58 4.83
CA GLN A 22 -3.59 -6.88 5.72
C GLN A 22 -3.58 -5.39 5.44
N ALA A 23 -3.62 -5.00 4.17
CA ALA A 23 -3.68 -3.58 3.84
C ALA A 23 -4.96 -2.95 4.39
N ALA A 24 -6.08 -3.67 4.31
CA ALA A 24 -7.32 -3.18 4.85
C ALA A 24 -7.22 -2.95 6.36
N GLU A 25 -6.57 -3.87 7.05
CA GLU A 25 -6.36 -3.72 8.49
C GLU A 25 -5.48 -2.51 8.80
N MET A 26 -4.41 -2.34 8.03
CA MET A 26 -3.50 -1.24 8.25
C MET A 26 -4.18 0.11 8.01
N LEU A 27 -5.06 0.17 7.03
CA LEU A 27 -5.74 1.41 6.67
C LEU A 27 -7.03 1.62 7.46
N GLY A 28 -7.51 0.59 8.14
CA GLY A 28 -8.78 0.70 8.84
C GLY A 28 -9.96 0.73 7.91
N LEU A 29 -9.84 0.10 6.75
CA LEU A 29 -10.88 0.07 5.73
C LEU A 29 -11.26 -1.37 5.46
N ASN A 30 -12.36 -1.57 4.75
CA ASN A 30 -12.70 -2.93 4.34
C ASN A 30 -11.99 -3.27 3.03
N ARG A 31 -11.97 -4.56 2.71
CA ARG A 31 -11.24 -5.03 1.54
C ARG A 31 -11.78 -4.46 0.24
N HIS A 32 -13.08 -4.30 0.17
CA HIS A 32 -13.69 -3.74 -1.04
C HIS A 32 -13.17 -2.34 -1.32
N THR A 33 -13.10 -1.52 -0.28
CA THR A 33 -12.62 -0.16 -0.42
C THR A 33 -11.15 -0.13 -0.83
N VAL A 34 -10.34 -1.01 -0.24
CA VAL A 34 -8.94 -1.08 -0.63
C VAL A 34 -8.82 -1.49 -2.09
N GLY A 35 -9.62 -2.46 -2.52
CA GLY A 35 -9.62 -2.86 -3.92
C GLY A 35 -9.97 -1.70 -4.85
N GLU A 36 -10.90 -0.85 -4.41
CA GLU A 36 -11.25 0.31 -5.22
C GLU A 36 -10.12 1.32 -5.29
N LEU A 37 -9.41 1.51 -4.20
CA LEU A 37 -8.25 2.38 -4.21
C LEU A 37 -7.19 1.88 -5.18
N ILE A 38 -7.00 0.58 -5.25
CA ILE A 38 -6.04 -0.01 -6.17
C ILE A 38 -6.50 0.18 -7.61
N ARG A 39 -7.77 -0.10 -7.88
CA ARG A 39 -8.29 0.02 -9.24
C ARG A 39 -8.30 1.47 -9.73
N SER A 40 -8.51 2.40 -8.83
CA SER A 40 -8.51 3.82 -9.18
C SER A 40 -7.11 4.41 -9.19
N ARG A 41 -6.10 3.58 -8.91
CA ARG A 41 -4.69 3.96 -8.95
C ARG A 41 -4.31 4.96 -7.89
N ARG A 42 -5.03 4.96 -6.81
CA ARG A 42 -4.68 5.76 -5.65
C ARG A 42 -3.79 5.01 -4.68
N LEU A 43 -3.78 3.69 -4.77
CA LEU A 43 -2.92 2.85 -3.95
C LEU A 43 -2.19 1.88 -4.85
N PHE A 44 -0.87 1.97 -4.89
CA PHE A 44 -0.08 1.09 -5.73
C PHE A 44 -0.10 -0.33 -5.20
N ALA A 45 -0.30 -1.29 -6.09
CA ALA A 45 -0.27 -2.70 -5.76
C ALA A 45 0.08 -3.49 -7.00
N LEU A 46 0.66 -4.67 -6.79
CA LEU A 46 0.92 -5.61 -7.85
C LEU A 46 -0.13 -6.69 -7.81
N LYS A 47 -0.67 -7.02 -8.96
CA LYS A 47 -1.60 -8.13 -9.05
C LYS A 47 -0.85 -9.34 -9.59
N ILE A 48 -0.82 -10.41 -8.82
CA ILE A 48 -0.13 -11.63 -9.18
C ILE A 48 -1.14 -12.75 -9.13
N GLY A 49 -1.49 -13.26 -10.33
CA GLY A 49 -2.55 -14.24 -10.40
C GLY A 49 -3.86 -13.63 -9.94
N ARG A 50 -4.42 -14.18 -8.89
CA ARG A 50 -5.70 -13.71 -8.35
C ARG A 50 -5.55 -12.89 -7.08
N THR A 51 -4.32 -12.63 -6.67
CA THR A 51 -4.09 -11.92 -5.43
C THR A 51 -3.35 -10.64 -5.67
N TYR A 52 -3.47 -9.74 -4.70
CA TYR A 52 -2.70 -8.51 -4.70
C TYR A 52 -1.54 -8.65 -3.73
N ARG A 53 -0.39 -8.12 -4.14
CA ARG A 53 0.74 -7.94 -3.26
C ARG A 53 0.98 -6.45 -3.16
N ILE A 54 0.79 -5.92 -1.98
CA ILE A 54 0.82 -4.47 -1.79
C ILE A 54 2.05 -4.13 -0.98
N PRO A 55 3.00 -3.38 -1.55
CA PRO A 55 4.17 -2.99 -0.77
C PRO A 55 3.74 -2.23 0.48
N LYS A 56 4.32 -2.58 1.61
CA LYS A 56 4.00 -1.86 2.84
C LYS A 56 4.28 -0.38 2.68
N LEU A 57 5.30 -0.02 1.90
CA LEU A 57 5.60 1.37 1.62
C LEU A 57 4.43 2.10 0.96
N SER A 58 3.70 1.40 0.07
CA SER A 58 2.54 2.01 -0.57
C SER A 58 1.49 2.40 0.46
N VAL A 59 1.24 1.49 1.40
CA VAL A 59 0.23 1.74 2.43
C VAL A 59 0.66 2.91 3.30
N ILE A 60 1.92 2.93 3.69
CA ILE A 60 2.43 4.00 4.54
C ILE A 60 2.39 5.33 3.80
N GLU A 61 2.80 5.34 2.54
CA GLU A 61 2.76 6.56 1.76
C GLU A 61 1.33 7.06 1.62
N PHE A 62 0.40 6.15 1.39
CA PHE A 62 -1.00 6.54 1.28
C PHE A 62 -1.50 7.19 2.56
N LEU A 63 -1.12 6.63 3.70
CA LEU A 63 -1.52 7.19 4.98
C LEU A 63 -0.94 8.57 5.22
N LEU A 64 0.26 8.81 4.74
CA LEU A 64 0.93 10.08 4.96
C LEU A 64 0.51 11.16 3.99
N THR A 65 0.17 10.78 2.76
CA THR A 65 -0.08 11.77 1.72
C THR A 65 -1.45 11.66 1.07
N GLY A 66 -2.19 10.61 1.39
CA GLY A 66 -3.49 10.38 0.78
C GLY A 66 -3.42 9.74 -0.58
N GLN A 67 -2.23 9.44 -1.05
CA GLN A 67 -2.06 8.81 -2.36
C GLN A 67 -0.70 8.14 -2.42
N SER A 68 -0.66 6.97 -3.04
CA SER A 68 0.59 6.25 -3.21
C SER A 68 1.03 6.35 -4.67
N THR A 69 2.19 6.94 -4.88
CA THR A 69 2.79 7.02 -6.21
C THR A 69 3.99 6.10 -6.32
N PHE A 70 4.18 5.25 -5.34
CA PHE A 70 5.28 4.31 -5.34
C PHE A 70 5.02 3.17 -6.33
N PRO A 71 6.05 2.72 -7.04
CA PRO A 71 7.37 3.35 -7.10
C PRO A 71 7.32 4.65 -7.87
N ALA A 72 8.20 5.56 -7.48
CA ALA A 72 8.24 6.87 -8.09
C ALA A 72 8.42 6.75 -9.60
N GLY A 73 7.76 7.61 -10.31
CA GLY A 73 7.90 7.62 -11.74
C GLY A 73 7.08 6.59 -12.47
N ASN A 74 6.28 5.82 -11.75
CA ASN A 74 5.44 4.81 -12.37
C ASN A 74 4.05 5.38 -12.60
N PRO A 75 3.79 5.93 -13.75
CA PRO A 75 2.52 6.61 -13.98
C PRO A 75 1.38 5.60 -14.06
N PRO A 76 0.20 6.04 -13.69
CA PRO A 76 -0.98 5.23 -13.95
C PRO A 76 -1.17 5.12 -15.45
N LEU A 77 -1.66 4.01 -15.86
CA LEU A 77 -1.82 3.77 -17.28
C LEU A 77 -3.13 4.31 -17.81
#